data_2cc3e589c308d52350de0316e8c14ea6
#
_entry.id   2cc3e589c308d52350de0316e8c14ea6
#
_cell.length_a   1.000
_cell.length_b   1.000
_cell.length_c   1.000
_cell.angle_alpha   90.00
_cell.angle_beta   90.00
_cell.angle_gamma   90.00
#
_symmetry.space_group_name_H-M   'P 1'
#
loop_
_entity.id
_entity.type
_entity.pdbx_description
1 polymer ?
#
loop_
_entity_poly.entity_id
_entity_poly.type
_entity_poly.pdbx_seq_one_letter_code
_entity_poly.pdbx_strand_id
1 'polypeptide(L)'
;MTNYHVSIGEFVTEAGARIPNVEVAYHTWGTFRGDNAVLVEHALTGDQHADEWWPGLIGPGLAIDTRQYFVICTNVLGGCKGTTGPSSPHPDDGEAYGSRFPAISIRDQVEVEYQFLKAIGVEHLFAVMG
;
A
#
# COMPACT_ATOMS: atom_id res chain seq x y z
N MET A 1 -0.01 -10.27 14.07
CA MET A 1 0.44 -9.10 13.31
C MET A 1 -0.75 -8.23 12.96
N THR A 2 -0.68 -6.96 13.26
CA THR A 2 -1.79 -6.04 13.03
C THR A 2 -1.75 -5.56 11.59
N ASN A 3 -2.85 -5.77 10.87
CA ASN A 3 -3.03 -5.17 9.55
C ASN A 3 -3.62 -3.79 9.71
N TYR A 4 -2.96 -2.79 9.17
CA TYR A 4 -3.47 -1.43 9.14
C TYR A 4 -4.18 -1.18 7.82
N HIS A 5 -5.27 -0.43 7.89
CA HIS A 5 -6.03 -0.01 6.71
C HIS A 5 -6.28 1.48 6.81
N VAL A 6 -6.19 2.17 5.69
CA VAL A 6 -6.60 3.56 5.59
C VAL A 6 -7.40 3.77 4.31
N SER A 7 -8.50 4.49 4.42
CA SER A 7 -9.31 4.89 3.25
C SER A 7 -8.73 6.16 2.65
N ILE A 8 -8.56 6.16 1.33
CA ILE A 8 -8.21 7.37 0.59
C ILE A 8 -9.39 7.96 -0.19
N GLY A 9 -10.61 7.36 -0.01
CA GLY A 9 -11.81 7.82 -0.66
C GLY A 9 -11.93 7.38 -2.11
N GLU A 10 -12.70 8.13 -2.90
CA GLU A 10 -12.90 7.84 -4.32
C GLU A 10 -11.61 7.99 -5.09
N PHE A 11 -11.37 7.05 -5.99
CA PHE A 11 -10.23 7.09 -6.91
C PHE A 11 -10.73 6.99 -8.34
N VAL A 12 -10.24 7.86 -9.20
CA VAL A 12 -10.52 7.84 -10.63
C VAL A 12 -9.27 7.33 -11.34
N THR A 13 -9.41 6.22 -12.06
CA THR A 13 -8.30 5.61 -12.79
C THR A 13 -7.85 6.47 -13.96
N GLU A 14 -6.66 6.23 -14.45
CA GLU A 14 -6.11 6.87 -15.65
C GLU A 14 -7.05 6.75 -16.85
N ALA A 15 -7.75 5.62 -16.98
CA ALA A 15 -8.71 5.36 -18.03
C ALA A 15 -10.11 5.96 -17.77
N GLY A 16 -10.32 6.61 -16.63
CA GLY A 16 -11.56 7.30 -16.29
C GLY A 16 -12.57 6.48 -15.49
N ALA A 17 -12.26 5.26 -15.08
CA ALA A 17 -13.15 4.47 -14.23
C ALA A 17 -13.10 5.00 -12.79
N ARG A 18 -14.23 4.89 -12.08
CA ARG A 18 -14.35 5.32 -10.69
C ARG A 18 -14.41 4.13 -9.76
N ILE A 19 -13.59 4.17 -8.71
CA ILE A 19 -13.67 3.25 -7.58
C ILE A 19 -14.17 4.08 -6.40
N PRO A 20 -15.40 3.86 -5.92
CA PRO A 20 -16.03 4.77 -4.93
C PRO A 20 -15.29 4.91 -3.63
N ASN A 21 -14.60 3.86 -3.19
CA ASN A 21 -13.77 3.91 -2.00
C ASN A 21 -12.59 2.97 -2.15
N VAL A 22 -11.40 3.50 -2.01
CA VAL A 22 -10.16 2.71 -2.00
C VAL A 22 -9.63 2.66 -0.58
N GLU A 23 -9.49 1.45 -0.07
CA GLU A 23 -8.81 1.18 1.18
C GLU A 23 -7.44 0.59 0.87
N VAL A 24 -6.43 1.08 1.55
CA VAL A 24 -5.06 0.61 1.40
C VAL A 24 -4.65 -0.15 2.67
N ALA A 25 -4.30 -1.42 2.50
CA ALA A 25 -3.72 -2.22 3.56
C ALA A 25 -2.21 -1.99 3.58
N TYR A 26 -1.66 -1.80 4.77
CA TYR A 26 -0.24 -1.50 4.91
C TYR A 26 0.30 -1.98 6.24
N HIS A 27 1.61 -2.02 6.34
CA HIS A 27 2.32 -2.28 7.58
C HIS A 27 3.50 -1.32 7.72
N THR A 28 3.88 -1.01 8.95
CA THR A 28 4.99 -0.09 9.22
C THR A 28 5.92 -0.64 10.29
N TRP A 29 7.16 -0.21 10.25
CA TRP A 29 8.20 -0.53 11.23
C TRP A 29 8.98 0.74 11.56
N GLY A 30 9.32 0.91 12.82
CA GLY A 30 10.08 2.08 13.26
C GLY A 30 9.20 3.29 13.53
N THR A 31 9.82 4.45 13.64
CA THR A 31 9.14 5.71 13.98
C THR A 31 9.43 6.78 12.94
N PHE A 32 8.37 7.43 12.45
CA PHE A 32 8.50 8.52 11.49
C PHE A 32 9.04 9.79 12.16
N ARG A 33 10.08 10.40 11.56
CA ARG A 33 10.71 11.63 12.05
C ARG A 33 10.70 12.76 11.03
N GLY A 34 9.89 12.63 9.98
CA GLY A 34 9.71 13.67 8.95
C GLY A 34 10.54 13.46 7.68
N ASP A 35 11.72 12.87 7.78
CA ASP A 35 12.66 12.72 6.65
C ASP A 35 13.23 11.31 6.48
N ASN A 36 12.75 10.35 7.25
CA ASN A 36 13.37 9.02 7.35
C ASN A 36 12.49 7.89 6.83
N ALA A 37 11.49 8.18 6.02
CA ALA A 37 10.57 7.16 5.51
C ALA A 37 11.16 6.39 4.33
N VAL A 38 11.07 5.07 4.38
CA VAL A 38 11.43 4.16 3.30
C VAL A 38 10.18 3.40 2.87
N LEU A 39 9.80 3.53 1.61
CA LEU A 39 8.69 2.80 1.03
C LEU A 39 9.21 1.54 0.36
N VAL A 40 8.67 0.39 0.75
CA VAL A 40 9.04 -0.91 0.18
C VAL A 40 7.90 -1.37 -0.72
N GLU A 41 8.25 -1.73 -1.96
CA GLU A 41 7.32 -2.22 -2.96
C GLU A 41 7.43 -3.74 -3.07
N HIS A 42 6.30 -4.44 -3.04
CA HIS A 42 6.31 -5.90 -3.15
C HIS A 42 6.23 -6.38 -4.59
N ALA A 43 6.68 -7.62 -4.82
CA ALA A 43 6.55 -8.29 -6.10
C ALA A 43 5.10 -8.71 -6.36
N LEU A 44 4.80 -9.16 -7.57
CA LEU A 44 3.43 -9.51 -8.02
C LEU A 44 2.68 -10.42 -7.03
N THR A 45 3.37 -11.36 -6.40
CA THR A 45 2.76 -12.32 -5.47
C THR A 45 2.95 -11.95 -4.01
N GLY A 46 3.50 -10.76 -3.73
CA GLY A 46 3.77 -10.29 -2.38
C GLY A 46 2.59 -9.55 -1.76
N ASP A 47 2.85 -8.97 -0.62
CA ASP A 47 1.90 -8.18 0.15
C ASP A 47 2.63 -7.16 1.04
N GLN A 48 1.89 -6.52 1.94
CA GLN A 48 2.43 -5.52 2.85
C GLN A 48 3.34 -6.07 3.95
N HIS A 49 3.49 -7.36 4.08
CA HIS A 49 4.31 -7.99 5.12
C HIS A 49 5.75 -8.21 4.65
N ALA A 50 6.46 -7.12 4.37
CA ALA A 50 7.81 -7.18 3.82
C ALA A 50 8.81 -7.89 4.74
N ASP A 51 8.58 -7.90 6.04
CA ASP A 51 9.41 -8.63 7.00
C ASP A 51 9.29 -10.16 6.85
N GLU A 52 8.18 -10.64 6.30
CA GLU A 52 7.97 -12.07 6.08
C GLU A 52 8.60 -12.55 4.77
N TRP A 53 8.37 -11.81 3.66
CA TRP A 53 8.91 -12.24 2.38
C TRP A 53 10.33 -11.73 2.12
N TRP A 54 10.82 -10.84 2.96
CA TRP A 54 12.22 -10.35 2.94
C TRP A 54 12.85 -10.51 4.33
N PRO A 55 12.95 -11.76 4.83
CA PRO A 55 13.40 -11.98 6.20
C PRO A 55 14.84 -11.50 6.40
N GLY A 56 15.09 -10.90 7.57
CA GLY A 56 16.42 -10.43 7.94
C GLY A 56 16.84 -9.08 7.35
N LEU A 57 15.96 -8.41 6.59
CA LEU A 57 16.29 -7.12 5.98
C LEU A 57 15.80 -5.94 6.82
N ILE A 58 14.61 -6.04 7.38
CA ILE A 58 13.94 -4.95 8.11
C ILE A 58 13.93 -5.25 9.60
N GLY A 59 14.53 -4.40 10.39
CA GLY A 59 14.53 -4.55 11.84
C GLY A 59 15.66 -3.78 12.51
N PRO A 60 15.71 -3.76 13.85
CA PRO A 60 16.77 -3.06 14.57
C PRO A 60 18.15 -3.63 14.23
N GLY A 61 19.05 -2.78 13.74
CA GLY A 61 20.42 -3.17 13.39
C GLY A 61 20.54 -3.95 12.09
N LEU A 62 19.45 -4.18 11.36
CA LEU A 62 19.46 -4.85 10.06
C LEU A 62 19.74 -3.83 8.93
N ALA A 63 19.76 -4.31 7.68
CA ALA A 63 20.11 -3.45 6.54
C ALA A 63 19.20 -2.25 6.40
N ILE A 64 17.89 -2.45 6.62
CA ILE A 64 16.96 -1.33 6.78
C ILE A 64 16.70 -1.22 8.29
N ASP A 65 17.52 -0.42 8.93
CA ASP A 65 17.56 -0.31 10.39
C ASP A 65 16.39 0.51 10.91
N THR A 66 15.44 -0.14 11.55
CA THR A 66 14.24 0.49 12.08
C THR A 66 14.48 1.42 13.27
N ARG A 67 15.70 1.46 13.80
CA ARG A 67 16.10 2.49 14.77
C ARG A 67 16.32 3.84 14.10
N GLN A 68 16.60 3.85 12.80
CA GLN A 68 16.86 5.06 12.00
C GLN A 68 15.74 5.36 11.03
N TYR A 69 15.12 4.33 10.43
CA TYR A 69 14.17 4.48 9.35
C TYR A 69 12.77 4.08 9.77
N PHE A 70 11.80 4.81 9.24
CA PHE A 70 10.40 4.45 9.28
C PHE A 70 10.06 3.74 7.97
N VAL A 71 9.84 2.44 8.07
CA VAL A 71 9.62 1.59 6.89
C VAL A 71 8.13 1.39 6.68
N ILE A 72 7.67 1.54 5.45
CA ILE A 72 6.29 1.40 5.06
C ILE A 72 6.22 0.41 3.91
N CYS A 73 5.30 -0.56 3.99
CA CYS A 73 4.98 -1.43 2.87
C CYS A 73 3.47 -1.49 2.71
N THR A 74 2.98 -1.21 1.51
CA THR A 74 1.56 -1.28 1.18
C THR A 74 1.27 -2.53 0.36
N ASN A 75 0.01 -3.00 0.42
CA ASN A 75 -0.52 -3.88 -0.61
C ASN A 75 -1.00 -3.00 -1.76
N VAL A 76 -0.60 -3.29 -2.99
CA VAL A 76 -0.92 -2.46 -4.15
C VAL A 76 -2.41 -2.47 -4.49
N LEU A 77 -2.89 -1.43 -5.14
CA LEU A 77 -4.25 -1.38 -5.70
C LEU A 77 -4.46 -2.58 -6.62
N GLY A 78 -5.60 -3.25 -6.49
CA GLY A 78 -5.89 -4.46 -7.24
C GLY A 78 -5.33 -5.72 -6.60
N GLY A 79 -4.63 -5.59 -5.49
CA GLY A 79 -4.13 -6.72 -4.72
C GLY A 79 -5.24 -7.50 -4.02
N CYS A 80 -4.88 -8.63 -3.42
CA CYS A 80 -5.83 -9.50 -2.73
C CYS A 80 -5.51 -9.69 -1.25
N LYS A 81 -4.74 -8.79 -0.67
CA LYS A 81 -4.28 -8.86 0.72
C LYS A 81 -4.75 -7.66 1.55
N GLY A 82 -5.90 -7.12 1.22
CA GLY A 82 -6.57 -6.10 2.01
C GLY A 82 -6.75 -4.76 1.32
N THR A 83 -5.92 -4.41 0.35
CA THR A 83 -6.14 -3.23 -0.48
C THR A 83 -7.26 -3.53 -1.49
N THR A 84 -8.06 -2.52 -1.79
CA THR A 84 -9.20 -2.64 -2.72
C THR A 84 -8.77 -3.28 -4.04
N GLY A 85 -9.49 -4.30 -4.43
CA GLY A 85 -9.21 -5.09 -5.62
C GLY A 85 -10.39 -5.96 -6.02
N PRO A 86 -10.19 -6.91 -6.94
CA PRO A 86 -11.29 -7.78 -7.42
C PRO A 86 -11.98 -8.60 -6.34
N SER A 87 -11.31 -8.89 -5.23
CA SER A 87 -11.91 -9.62 -4.11
C SER A 87 -12.70 -8.74 -3.15
N SER A 88 -12.63 -7.42 -3.31
CA SER A 88 -13.33 -6.47 -2.44
C SER A 88 -14.83 -6.45 -2.74
N PRO A 89 -15.68 -6.12 -1.75
CA PRO A 89 -17.11 -6.02 -1.98
C PRO A 89 -17.44 -4.86 -2.91
N HIS A 90 -18.29 -5.13 -3.90
CA HIS A 90 -18.81 -4.11 -4.80
C HIS A 90 -19.87 -3.28 -4.05
N PRO A 91 -19.87 -1.95 -4.16
CA PRO A 91 -20.80 -1.10 -3.41
C PRO A 91 -22.28 -1.32 -3.76
N ASP A 92 -22.60 -1.84 -4.94
CA ASP A 92 -24.00 -2.02 -5.37
C ASP A 92 -24.67 -3.24 -4.74
N ASP A 93 -23.92 -4.32 -4.47
CA ASP A 93 -24.53 -5.57 -4.03
C ASP A 93 -23.75 -6.29 -2.90
N GLY A 94 -22.58 -5.79 -2.51
CA GLY A 94 -21.75 -6.41 -1.49
C GLY A 94 -21.03 -7.69 -1.92
N GLU A 95 -21.26 -8.15 -3.14
CA GLU A 95 -20.54 -9.27 -3.71
C GLU A 95 -19.16 -8.82 -4.18
N ALA A 96 -18.22 -9.76 -4.29
CA ALA A 96 -16.90 -9.42 -4.79
C ALA A 96 -16.97 -8.76 -6.18
N TYR A 97 -16.14 -7.75 -6.41
CA TYR A 97 -16.05 -7.11 -7.73
C TYR A 97 -15.84 -8.14 -8.84
N GLY A 98 -14.90 -9.07 -8.63
CA GLY A 98 -14.54 -10.04 -9.67
C GLY A 98 -14.14 -9.34 -10.96
N SER A 99 -14.73 -9.77 -12.08
CA SER A 99 -14.46 -9.19 -13.39
C SER A 99 -15.02 -7.78 -13.58
N ARG A 100 -15.85 -7.29 -12.66
CA ARG A 100 -16.35 -5.90 -12.66
C ARG A 100 -15.28 -4.90 -12.18
N PHE A 101 -14.20 -5.38 -11.56
CA PHE A 101 -13.14 -4.49 -11.12
C PHE A 101 -12.52 -3.82 -12.35
N PRO A 102 -12.37 -2.48 -12.35
CA PRO A 102 -11.86 -1.79 -13.53
C PRO A 102 -10.42 -2.18 -13.86
N ALA A 103 -10.06 -2.09 -15.12
CA ALA A 103 -8.67 -2.21 -15.53
C ALA A 103 -7.87 -1.06 -14.93
N ILE A 104 -6.77 -1.38 -14.29
CA ILE A 104 -5.88 -0.41 -13.65
C ILE A 104 -4.49 -0.48 -14.29
N SER A 105 -3.78 0.63 -14.24
CA SER A 105 -2.40 0.73 -14.70
C SER A 105 -1.42 0.75 -13.54
N ILE A 106 -0.14 0.58 -13.85
CA ILE A 106 0.92 0.80 -12.85
C ILE A 106 0.89 2.24 -12.33
N ARG A 107 0.55 3.22 -13.18
CA ARG A 107 0.41 4.61 -12.75
C ARG A 107 -0.73 4.79 -11.76
N ASP A 108 -1.82 4.05 -11.92
CA ASP A 108 -2.91 4.04 -10.94
C ASP A 108 -2.41 3.53 -9.59
N GLN A 109 -1.63 2.47 -9.58
CA GLN A 109 -1.05 1.92 -8.35
C GLN A 109 -0.14 2.95 -7.67
N VAL A 110 0.69 3.63 -8.43
CA VAL A 110 1.58 4.67 -7.91
C VAL A 110 0.79 5.85 -7.35
N GLU A 111 -0.26 6.29 -8.06
CA GLU A 111 -1.08 7.41 -7.60
C GLU A 111 -1.82 7.08 -6.30
N VAL A 112 -2.32 5.85 -6.17
CA VAL A 112 -2.94 5.40 -4.91
C VAL A 112 -1.93 5.44 -3.77
N GLU A 113 -0.70 4.99 -4.00
CA GLU A 113 0.34 5.06 -2.96
C GLU A 113 0.70 6.49 -2.60
N TYR A 114 0.75 7.38 -3.58
CA TYR A 114 0.99 8.82 -3.34
C TYR A 114 -0.11 9.40 -2.44
N GLN A 115 -1.37 9.14 -2.75
CA GLN A 115 -2.49 9.59 -1.94
C GLN A 115 -2.49 8.94 -0.55
N PHE A 116 -2.12 7.68 -0.48
CA PHE A 116 -1.94 6.97 0.79
C PHE A 116 -0.88 7.64 1.67
N LEU A 117 0.29 7.93 1.13
CA LEU A 117 1.36 8.58 1.88
C LEU A 117 0.92 9.93 2.43
N LYS A 118 0.19 10.71 1.64
CA LYS A 118 -0.39 11.96 2.11
C LYS A 118 -1.38 11.74 3.25
N ALA A 119 -2.22 10.71 3.13
CA ALA A 119 -3.23 10.40 4.14
C ALA A 119 -2.62 10.02 5.49
N ILE A 120 -1.45 9.40 5.50
CA ILE A 120 -0.74 9.06 6.74
C ILE A 120 0.28 10.13 7.18
N GLY A 121 0.35 11.25 6.47
CA GLY A 121 1.20 12.39 6.85
C GLY A 121 2.65 12.30 6.41
N VAL A 122 2.98 11.42 5.47
CA VAL A 122 4.33 11.29 4.93
C VAL A 122 4.47 12.12 3.67
N GLU A 123 5.18 13.25 3.76
CA GLU A 123 5.36 14.19 2.65
C GLU A 123 6.66 13.94 1.87
N HIS A 124 7.63 13.29 2.50
CA HIS A 124 8.93 13.02 1.90
C HIS A 124 9.34 11.58 2.13
N LEU A 125 9.90 10.94 1.11
CA LEU A 125 10.50 9.62 1.22
C LEU A 125 12.03 9.77 1.19
N PHE A 126 12.70 9.07 2.10
CA PHE A 126 14.15 8.93 2.06
C PHE A 126 14.55 8.03 0.89
N ALA A 127 13.81 6.94 0.69
CA ALA A 127 14.07 5.97 -0.39
C ALA A 127 12.82 5.18 -0.73
N VAL A 128 12.79 4.66 -1.93
CA VAL A 128 11.84 3.64 -2.39
C VAL A 128 12.65 2.44 -2.86
N MET A 129 12.28 1.25 -2.44
CA MET A 129 12.98 0.04 -2.84
C MET A 129 12.01 -1.14 -3.01
N GLY A 130 12.40 -2.05 -3.87
CA GLY A 130 11.59 -3.22 -4.14
C GLY A 130 12.34 -4.31 -4.87
#